data_7ee6f16bc1500c61d442bd0f194209ca
#
_entry.id   7ee6f16bc1500c61d442bd0f194209ca
#
_cell.length_a   1.000
_cell.length_b   1.000
_cell.length_c   1.000
_cell.angle_alpha   90.00
_cell.angle_beta   90.00
_cell.angle_gamma   90.00
#
_symmetry.space_group_name_H-M   'P 1'
#
loop_
_entity.id
_entity.type
_entity.pdbx_description
1 polymer ?
#
loop_
_entity_poly.entity_id
_entity_poly.type
_entity_poly.pdbx_seq_one_letter_code
_entity_poly.pdbx_strand_id
1 'polypeptide(L)'
;MKKLSSFFSLFLFLAGLIFAESYKIDGTSFNIKGAGFKFLGKTREYAILTAYPVDTKTVFQDENLLNDYLADYKTKLESSRAFESVEIGYETVLSQDQENPYTSIILKFDIQDSHHLLALPYGKYSSNSGLSLKLKAKDTNFLGSLNTMSTDLNLKFSDEGIAPGLTFSYDHPFKLFAFDAEWVNEHSVSYTIGDTSPEWDLKTGLKFTLPFEKLSLVFEFYQYAFRNFDYASYGDDTYFKEAFAFSLPINLYKFKNYTYLVYSPGISYNFNWDFDGININNEYFTTHVLTASHSLSNENIVWADFFRSGYSFTLTNSFIYNIQRNDISPYLAFEGKVFLNYQLHDQDYWDRYGITMDLYAFTYIDLPSNSYNYGNEIGDRLRGILDKNFFGNEYPEYTASSAIVLNLDLPHKVFTTNFKKDLINFNFQFAPFFDMALVYNRKTNNLFSFKEGYYCTGLEILVFPLKWSSYTVRASFGLDLASALKRNNLLEALSYDKEIYIGIGLQY
;
A
#
# COMPACT_ATOMS: atom_id res chain seq x y z
N MET A 1 72.99 -18.07 2.00
CA MET A 1 71.78 -18.18 2.87
C MET A 1 70.69 -17.10 2.67
N LYS A 2 70.99 -15.94 2.09
CA LYS A 2 69.96 -14.89 1.89
C LYS A 2 69.03 -15.09 0.67
N LYS A 3 69.35 -15.97 -0.28
CA LYS A 3 68.49 -16.28 -1.43
C LYS A 3 67.44 -17.40 -1.21
N LEU A 4 67.58 -18.19 -0.15
CA LEU A 4 66.63 -19.25 0.18
C LEU A 4 65.41 -18.70 0.99
N SER A 5 65.62 -17.62 1.74
CA SER A 5 64.55 -17.01 2.55
C SER A 5 63.50 -16.24 1.70
N SER A 6 63.93 -15.67 0.56
CA SER A 6 63.04 -14.97 -0.38
C SER A 6 62.13 -15.90 -1.16
N PHE A 7 62.59 -17.15 -1.43
CA PHE A 7 61.79 -18.15 -2.14
C PHE A 7 60.71 -18.77 -1.23
N PHE A 8 61.03 -18.92 0.05
CA PHE A 8 60.08 -19.43 1.04
C PHE A 8 58.99 -18.41 1.40
N SER A 9 59.32 -17.09 1.43
CA SER A 9 58.32 -16.04 1.60
C SER A 9 57.37 -15.88 0.40
N LEU A 10 57.89 -16.10 -0.83
CA LEU A 10 57.07 -16.08 -2.04
C LEU A 10 56.13 -17.30 -2.13
N PHE A 11 56.56 -18.47 -1.63
CA PHE A 11 55.77 -19.69 -1.59
C PHE A 11 54.70 -19.65 -0.49
N LEU A 12 54.97 -18.99 0.65
CA LEU A 12 53.98 -18.73 1.69
C LEU A 12 52.98 -17.66 1.26
N PHE A 13 53.35 -16.73 0.40
CA PHE A 13 52.42 -15.72 -0.18
C PHE A 13 51.54 -16.36 -1.27
N LEU A 14 52.02 -17.36 -2.00
CA LEU A 14 51.24 -18.10 -2.98
C LEU A 14 50.37 -19.21 -2.36
N ALA A 15 50.71 -19.71 -1.18
CA ALA A 15 49.87 -20.66 -0.44
C ALA A 15 48.74 -19.99 0.36
N GLY A 16 48.71 -18.64 0.43
CA GLY A 16 47.68 -17.85 1.08
C GLY A 16 46.61 -17.29 0.15
N LEU A 17 46.62 -17.64 -1.15
CA LEU A 17 45.47 -17.48 -2.01
C LEU A 17 44.45 -18.59 -1.65
N ILE A 18 43.80 -18.45 -0.51
CA ILE A 18 42.50 -19.06 -0.28
C ILE A 18 41.62 -18.48 -1.38
N PHE A 19 41.34 -19.26 -2.43
CA PHE A 19 40.29 -18.90 -3.37
C PHE A 19 39.02 -18.78 -2.53
N ALA A 20 38.57 -17.58 -2.31
CA ALA A 20 37.28 -17.36 -1.71
C ALA A 20 36.27 -18.09 -2.62
N GLU A 21 35.58 -19.10 -2.07
CA GLU A 21 34.54 -19.80 -2.82
C GLU A 21 33.47 -18.79 -3.19
N SER A 22 33.25 -18.64 -4.47
CA SER A 22 32.14 -17.83 -4.97
C SER A 22 30.92 -18.72 -5.22
N TYR A 23 29.73 -18.17 -5.02
CA TYR A 23 28.46 -18.91 -5.04
C TYR A 23 27.49 -18.32 -6.06
N LYS A 24 26.73 -19.19 -6.73
CA LYS A 24 25.63 -18.79 -7.61
C LYS A 24 24.39 -19.62 -7.34
N ILE A 25 23.24 -18.98 -7.28
CA ILE A 25 21.96 -19.63 -7.07
C ILE A 25 21.46 -20.18 -8.41
N ASP A 26 21.34 -21.50 -8.54
CA ASP A 26 20.85 -22.17 -9.74
C ASP A 26 19.40 -22.65 -9.62
N GLY A 27 18.85 -22.70 -8.40
CA GLY A 27 17.50 -23.15 -8.20
C GLY A 27 16.96 -22.95 -6.79
N THR A 28 15.71 -23.29 -6.62
CA THR A 28 14.98 -23.18 -5.35
C THR A 28 14.20 -24.46 -5.07
N SER A 29 14.06 -24.82 -3.80
CA SER A 29 13.23 -25.92 -3.32
C SER A 29 12.44 -25.46 -2.10
N PHE A 30 11.14 -25.76 -2.05
CA PHE A 30 10.23 -25.27 -1.03
C PHE A 30 9.61 -26.41 -0.22
N ASN A 31 9.60 -26.27 1.09
CA ASN A 31 8.78 -27.03 2.01
C ASN A 31 7.81 -26.05 2.70
N ILE A 32 6.59 -25.94 2.20
CA ILE A 32 5.59 -24.99 2.69
C ILE A 32 4.53 -25.73 3.48
N LYS A 33 4.35 -25.34 4.74
CA LYS A 33 3.31 -25.82 5.65
C LYS A 33 2.21 -24.79 5.72
N GLY A 34 0.99 -25.15 5.34
CA GLY A 34 -0.18 -24.28 5.39
C GLY A 34 -0.58 -23.92 6.81
N ALA A 35 -1.37 -22.87 6.97
CA ALA A 35 -2.02 -22.52 8.23
C ALA A 35 -2.95 -23.65 8.70
N GLY A 36 -3.30 -23.68 9.99
CA GLY A 36 -3.96 -24.82 10.65
C GLY A 36 -5.29 -25.32 10.06
N PHE A 37 -5.92 -24.59 9.12
CA PHE A 37 -7.15 -24.99 8.45
C PHE A 37 -6.85 -25.58 7.07
N LYS A 38 -6.97 -26.90 6.92
CA LYS A 38 -6.66 -27.61 5.67
C LYS A 38 -7.40 -27.10 4.43
N PHE A 39 -8.62 -26.58 4.58
CA PHE A 39 -9.44 -26.09 3.48
C PHE A 39 -8.94 -24.78 2.87
N LEU A 40 -8.07 -24.03 3.57
CA LEU A 40 -7.50 -22.79 3.07
C LEU A 40 -6.34 -23.02 2.08
N GLY A 41 -5.80 -24.26 2.08
CA GLY A 41 -4.62 -24.58 1.30
C GLY A 41 -3.32 -24.05 1.93
N LYS A 42 -2.30 -23.94 1.10
CA LYS A 42 -0.99 -23.38 1.48
C LYS A 42 -0.51 -22.46 0.38
N THR A 43 0.41 -21.55 0.71
CA THR A 43 1.08 -20.68 -0.26
C THR A 43 1.69 -21.51 -1.38
N ARG A 44 1.56 -21.03 -2.61
CA ARG A 44 2.15 -21.67 -3.79
C ARG A 44 3.55 -21.12 -4.02
N GLU A 45 4.49 -22.01 -4.38
CA GLU A 45 5.88 -21.64 -4.72
C GLU A 45 5.93 -20.54 -5.78
N TYR A 46 5.10 -20.68 -6.82
CA TYR A 46 4.95 -19.65 -7.86
C TYR A 46 4.61 -18.26 -7.29
N ALA A 47 3.71 -18.18 -6.31
CA ALA A 47 3.32 -16.91 -5.72
C ALA A 47 4.49 -16.25 -4.98
N ILE A 48 5.29 -17.05 -4.25
CA ILE A 48 6.50 -16.56 -3.59
C ILE A 48 7.51 -16.04 -4.62
N LEU A 49 7.81 -16.82 -5.64
CA LEU A 49 8.82 -16.44 -6.66
C LEU A 49 8.37 -15.26 -7.53
N THR A 50 7.07 -15.05 -7.67
CA THR A 50 6.52 -13.88 -8.39
C THR A 50 6.58 -12.62 -7.54
N ALA A 51 6.16 -12.70 -6.26
CA ALA A 51 6.17 -11.55 -5.36
C ALA A 51 7.60 -11.21 -4.88
N TYR A 52 8.44 -12.22 -4.71
CA TYR A 52 9.81 -12.12 -4.21
C TYR A 52 10.76 -12.90 -5.12
N PRO A 53 11.16 -12.37 -6.27
CA PRO A 53 12.05 -13.07 -7.19
C PRO A 53 13.43 -13.29 -6.57
N VAL A 54 13.96 -14.52 -6.72
CA VAL A 54 15.31 -14.88 -6.29
C VAL A 54 16.33 -14.42 -7.34
N ASP A 55 17.42 -13.81 -6.89
CA ASP A 55 18.51 -13.39 -7.78
C ASP A 55 19.38 -14.60 -8.19
N THR A 56 19.07 -15.20 -9.32
CA THR A 56 19.81 -16.32 -9.91
C THR A 56 20.96 -15.88 -10.82
N LYS A 57 21.19 -14.57 -10.99
CA LYS A 57 22.19 -14.03 -11.93
C LYS A 57 23.46 -13.58 -11.25
N THR A 58 23.36 -13.10 -10.02
CA THR A 58 24.51 -12.60 -9.27
C THR A 58 25.40 -13.76 -8.81
N VAL A 59 26.70 -13.60 -8.99
CA VAL A 59 27.74 -14.46 -8.39
C VAL A 59 28.23 -13.77 -7.13
N PHE A 60 27.97 -14.38 -5.98
CA PHE A 60 28.43 -13.91 -4.67
C PHE A 60 29.89 -14.28 -4.49
N GLN A 61 30.75 -13.31 -4.23
CA GLN A 61 32.21 -13.48 -4.21
C GLN A 61 32.73 -14.24 -2.99
N ASP A 62 31.93 -14.33 -1.94
CA ASP A 62 32.20 -15.08 -0.71
C ASP A 62 30.90 -15.48 -0.01
N GLU A 63 31.03 -16.34 0.99
CA GLU A 63 29.89 -16.85 1.78
C GLU A 63 29.22 -15.75 2.62
N ASN A 64 29.95 -14.71 3.05
CA ASN A 64 29.35 -13.61 3.83
C ASN A 64 28.37 -12.81 2.98
N LEU A 65 28.73 -12.48 1.73
CA LEU A 65 27.84 -11.79 0.80
C LEU A 65 26.60 -12.63 0.47
N LEU A 66 26.75 -13.95 0.33
CA LEU A 66 25.61 -14.84 0.18
C LEU A 66 24.71 -14.82 1.42
N ASN A 67 25.30 -14.96 2.61
CA ASN A 67 24.54 -14.96 3.87
C ASN A 67 23.83 -13.61 4.11
N ASP A 68 24.45 -12.49 3.79
CA ASP A 68 23.82 -11.17 3.85
C ASP A 68 22.60 -11.11 2.90
N TYR A 69 22.73 -11.61 1.68
CA TYR A 69 21.61 -11.70 0.75
C TYR A 69 20.48 -12.58 1.28
N LEU A 70 20.80 -13.77 1.85
CA LEU A 70 19.79 -14.67 2.41
C LEU A 70 19.08 -14.07 3.62
N ALA A 71 19.81 -13.34 4.48
CA ALA A 71 19.24 -12.62 5.61
C ALA A 71 18.26 -11.50 5.17
N ASP A 72 18.64 -10.71 4.17
CA ASP A 72 17.81 -9.71 3.56
C ASP A 72 16.56 -10.32 2.91
N TYR A 73 16.74 -11.41 2.18
CA TYR A 73 15.64 -12.10 1.53
C TYR A 73 14.66 -12.69 2.56
N LYS A 74 15.18 -13.30 3.63
CA LYS A 74 14.38 -13.76 4.76
C LYS A 74 13.58 -12.63 5.38
N THR A 75 14.22 -11.49 5.65
CA THR A 75 13.57 -10.29 6.22
C THR A 75 12.43 -9.80 5.33
N LYS A 76 12.59 -9.83 4.01
CA LYS A 76 11.52 -9.45 3.06
C LYS A 76 10.32 -10.40 3.13
N LEU A 77 10.57 -11.72 3.19
CA LEU A 77 9.50 -12.70 3.34
C LEU A 77 8.75 -12.53 4.68
N GLU A 78 9.47 -12.37 5.78
CA GLU A 78 8.88 -12.13 7.10
C GLU A 78 8.11 -10.81 7.16
N SER A 79 8.61 -9.78 6.48
CA SER A 79 7.96 -8.47 6.39
C SER A 79 6.62 -8.49 5.67
N SER A 80 6.38 -9.48 4.81
CA SER A 80 5.07 -9.67 4.16
C SER A 80 3.95 -9.98 5.16
N ARG A 81 4.33 -10.49 6.36
CA ARG A 81 3.43 -10.96 7.40
C ARG A 81 2.49 -12.09 6.96
N ALA A 82 2.76 -12.67 5.78
CA ALA A 82 2.04 -13.83 5.26
C ALA A 82 2.52 -15.14 5.91
N PHE A 83 3.71 -15.11 6.52
CA PHE A 83 4.36 -16.28 7.10
C PHE A 83 4.55 -16.12 8.61
N GLU A 84 4.35 -17.22 9.34
CA GLU A 84 4.62 -17.32 10.78
C GLU A 84 6.12 -17.53 11.03
N SER A 85 6.78 -18.32 10.16
CA SER A 85 8.22 -18.54 10.19
C SER A 85 8.77 -18.80 8.79
N VAL A 86 10.00 -18.34 8.56
CA VAL A 86 10.75 -18.55 7.33
C VAL A 86 12.16 -18.99 7.71
N GLU A 87 12.58 -20.15 7.23
CA GLU A 87 13.97 -20.61 7.31
C GLU A 87 14.52 -20.80 5.91
N ILE A 88 15.73 -20.28 5.66
CA ILE A 88 16.40 -20.36 4.37
C ILE A 88 17.77 -20.97 4.59
N GLY A 89 18.01 -22.09 3.92
CA GLY A 89 19.31 -22.72 3.82
C GLY A 89 19.69 -22.95 2.36
N TYR A 90 20.82 -23.57 2.11
CA TYR A 90 21.21 -23.97 0.76
C TYR A 90 21.93 -25.31 0.77
N GLU A 91 21.87 -25.98 -0.38
CA GLU A 91 22.70 -27.17 -0.66
C GLU A 91 23.57 -26.89 -1.87
N THR A 92 24.83 -27.35 -1.79
CA THR A 92 25.75 -27.27 -2.93
C THR A 92 25.41 -28.34 -3.97
N VAL A 93 25.33 -27.92 -5.22
CA VAL A 93 25.18 -28.84 -6.34
C VAL A 93 26.59 -29.27 -6.77
N LEU A 94 26.89 -30.56 -6.69
CA LEU A 94 28.13 -31.09 -7.24
C LEU A 94 28.07 -30.94 -8.77
N SER A 95 28.65 -29.87 -9.29
CA SER A 95 28.82 -29.69 -10.73
C SER A 95 29.82 -30.73 -11.24
N GLN A 96 29.44 -31.49 -12.27
CA GLN A 96 30.37 -32.36 -13.00
C GLN A 96 31.23 -31.55 -13.98
N ASP A 97 30.91 -30.28 -14.22
CA ASP A 97 31.68 -29.40 -15.10
C ASP A 97 32.74 -28.62 -14.34
N GLN A 98 34.00 -28.97 -14.60
CA GLN A 98 35.18 -28.31 -14.02
C GLN A 98 35.45 -26.90 -14.55
N GLU A 99 34.58 -26.34 -15.38
CA GLU A 99 34.77 -25.02 -16.03
C GLU A 99 34.08 -23.82 -15.31
N ASN A 100 33.25 -24.08 -14.31
CA ASN A 100 32.54 -22.98 -13.63
C ASN A 100 33.41 -22.41 -12.49
N PRO A 101 33.65 -21.07 -12.50
CA PRO A 101 34.46 -20.41 -11.47
C PRO A 101 33.72 -20.22 -10.14
N TYR A 102 32.53 -20.80 -9.97
CA TYR A 102 31.66 -20.63 -8.79
C TYR A 102 31.01 -21.97 -8.39
N THR A 103 30.65 -22.06 -7.11
CA THR A 103 29.89 -23.21 -6.57
C THR A 103 28.39 -22.94 -6.79
N SER A 104 27.73 -23.83 -7.56
CA SER A 104 26.27 -23.77 -7.76
C SER A 104 25.53 -24.23 -6.50
N ILE A 105 24.49 -23.50 -6.10
CA ILE A 105 23.67 -23.82 -4.94
C ILE A 105 22.19 -23.85 -5.27
N ILE A 106 21.44 -24.68 -4.54
CA ILE A 106 19.97 -24.70 -4.52
C ILE A 106 19.53 -24.18 -3.17
N LEU A 107 18.74 -23.11 -3.17
CA LEU A 107 18.15 -22.59 -1.94
C LEU A 107 17.04 -23.50 -1.44
N LYS A 108 17.03 -23.76 -0.15
CA LYS A 108 16.02 -24.56 0.56
C LYS A 108 15.22 -23.66 1.46
N PHE A 109 13.91 -23.60 1.23
CA PHE A 109 12.96 -22.83 2.01
C PHE A 109 12.11 -23.77 2.86
N ASP A 110 12.10 -23.58 4.18
CA ASP A 110 11.12 -24.16 5.11
C ASP A 110 10.25 -23.02 5.64
N ILE A 111 8.98 -23.00 5.21
CA ILE A 111 8.07 -21.91 5.42
C ILE A 111 6.81 -22.42 6.12
N GLN A 112 6.40 -21.73 7.18
CA GLN A 112 5.11 -21.91 7.83
C GLN A 112 4.21 -20.71 7.51
N ASP A 113 3.07 -20.95 6.87
CA ASP A 113 2.08 -19.91 6.61
C ASP A 113 1.51 -19.36 7.93
N SER A 114 1.24 -18.06 7.99
CA SER A 114 0.43 -17.47 9.04
C SER A 114 -1.06 -17.77 8.81
N HIS A 115 -1.91 -17.52 9.82
CA HIS A 115 -3.35 -17.58 9.61
C HIS A 115 -3.76 -16.38 8.74
N HIS A 116 -4.22 -16.65 7.54
CA HIS A 116 -4.50 -15.63 6.53
C HIS A 116 -5.98 -15.31 6.33
N LEU A 117 -6.89 -16.18 6.78
CA LEU A 117 -8.33 -15.92 6.76
C LEU A 117 -8.79 -15.31 8.07
N LEU A 118 -9.42 -14.16 8.00
CA LEU A 118 -10.10 -13.51 9.11
C LEU A 118 -11.52 -13.16 8.68
N ALA A 119 -12.51 -13.60 9.46
CA ALA A 119 -13.89 -13.14 9.32
C ALA A 119 -14.33 -12.55 10.65
N LEU A 120 -14.60 -11.26 10.67
CA LEU A 120 -14.95 -10.51 11.88
C LEU A 120 -16.19 -9.65 11.67
N PRO A 121 -17.22 -9.82 12.53
CA PRO A 121 -18.22 -8.80 12.69
C PRO A 121 -17.62 -7.64 13.50
N TYR A 122 -17.78 -6.41 13.04
CA TYR A 122 -17.36 -5.23 13.77
C TYR A 122 -18.26 -4.04 13.45
N GLY A 123 -18.32 -3.10 14.40
CA GLY A 123 -18.88 -1.79 14.16
C GLY A 123 -17.78 -0.85 13.66
N LYS A 124 -18.00 -0.22 12.52
CA LYS A 124 -17.24 0.97 12.12
C LYS A 124 -18.10 2.18 12.49
N TYR A 125 -17.51 3.08 13.23
CA TYR A 125 -18.10 4.37 13.48
C TYR A 125 -17.14 5.45 12.99
N SER A 126 -17.66 6.39 12.25
CA SER A 126 -16.97 7.63 11.92
C SER A 126 -17.94 8.77 12.14
N SER A 127 -17.46 9.86 12.70
CA SER A 127 -18.26 11.06 12.86
C SER A 127 -18.73 11.66 11.53
N ASN A 128 -18.06 11.30 10.42
CA ASN A 128 -18.40 11.74 9.06
C ASN A 128 -19.45 10.85 8.39
N SER A 129 -19.32 9.52 8.54
CA SER A 129 -20.15 8.54 7.82
C SER A 129 -21.16 7.79 8.69
N GLY A 130 -21.24 8.14 9.99
CA GLY A 130 -22.14 7.50 10.92
C GLY A 130 -21.72 6.11 11.37
N LEU A 131 -22.69 5.33 11.85
CA LEU A 131 -22.49 3.93 12.29
C LEU A 131 -22.66 3.00 11.10
N SER A 132 -21.72 2.07 10.95
CA SER A 132 -21.86 0.93 10.05
C SER A 132 -21.58 -0.37 10.80
N LEU A 133 -22.48 -1.33 10.69
CA LEU A 133 -22.22 -2.69 11.11
C LEU A 133 -21.64 -3.44 9.91
N LYS A 134 -20.51 -4.10 10.10
CA LYS A 134 -19.78 -4.79 9.03
C LYS A 134 -19.47 -6.21 9.43
N LEU A 135 -19.60 -7.12 8.47
CA LEU A 135 -18.98 -8.44 8.52
C LEU A 135 -17.92 -8.47 7.43
N LYS A 136 -16.67 -8.31 7.83
CA LYS A 136 -15.53 -8.36 6.92
C LYS A 136 -14.93 -9.75 6.92
N ALA A 137 -14.88 -10.35 5.74
CA ALA A 137 -14.05 -11.52 5.49
C ALA A 137 -12.86 -11.07 4.62
N LYS A 138 -11.65 -11.31 5.12
CA LYS A 138 -10.41 -11.00 4.41
C LYS A 138 -9.50 -12.20 4.47
N ASP A 139 -9.03 -12.62 3.31
CA ASP A 139 -8.00 -13.63 3.15
C ASP A 139 -6.80 -13.01 2.48
N THR A 140 -5.68 -12.89 3.20
CA THR A 140 -4.46 -12.25 2.69
C THR A 140 -3.60 -13.16 1.82
N ASN A 141 -4.02 -14.41 1.67
CA ASN A 141 -3.33 -15.40 0.84
C ASN A 141 -4.32 -16.31 0.13
N PHE A 142 -5.37 -15.73 -0.46
CA PHE A 142 -6.46 -16.46 -1.05
C PHE A 142 -5.98 -17.43 -2.14
N LEU A 143 -6.38 -18.69 -2.02
CA LEU A 143 -5.91 -19.80 -2.88
C LEU A 143 -4.38 -19.98 -2.91
N GLY A 144 -3.65 -19.48 -1.91
CA GLY A 144 -2.18 -19.55 -1.85
C GLY A 144 -1.46 -18.61 -2.81
N SER A 145 -2.14 -17.57 -3.27
CA SER A 145 -1.62 -16.65 -4.30
C SER A 145 -0.80 -15.48 -3.73
N LEU A 146 -0.75 -15.31 -2.40
CA LEU A 146 -0.27 -14.12 -1.69
C LEU A 146 -1.04 -12.83 -2.03
N ASN A 147 -2.12 -12.95 -2.78
CA ASN A 147 -3.03 -11.86 -3.06
C ASN A 147 -4.21 -11.87 -2.10
N THR A 148 -4.66 -10.67 -1.75
CA THR A 148 -5.76 -10.51 -0.81
C THR A 148 -7.10 -10.60 -1.51
N MET A 149 -7.99 -11.48 -1.01
CA MET A 149 -9.42 -11.42 -1.28
C MET A 149 -10.11 -10.71 -0.11
N SER A 150 -10.99 -9.79 -0.40
CA SER A 150 -11.77 -9.05 0.60
C SER A 150 -13.25 -9.06 0.24
N THR A 151 -14.09 -9.35 1.22
CA THR A 151 -15.55 -9.25 1.10
C THR A 151 -16.08 -8.57 2.35
N ASP A 152 -16.82 -7.49 2.17
CA ASP A 152 -17.47 -6.76 3.26
C ASP A 152 -18.98 -6.77 3.04
N LEU A 153 -19.72 -7.42 3.94
CA LEU A 153 -21.16 -7.17 4.10
C LEU A 153 -21.29 -6.00 5.05
N ASN A 154 -22.01 -4.97 4.67
CA ASN A 154 -22.19 -3.77 5.51
C ASN A 154 -23.67 -3.41 5.64
N LEU A 155 -23.99 -2.79 6.76
CA LEU A 155 -25.26 -2.15 7.04
C LEU A 155 -24.95 -0.76 7.57
N LYS A 156 -25.10 0.25 6.72
CA LYS A 156 -24.85 1.66 7.05
C LYS A 156 -26.13 2.29 7.60
N PHE A 157 -25.98 3.08 8.64
CA PHE A 157 -27.01 3.90 9.23
C PHE A 157 -26.62 5.38 9.04
N SER A 158 -27.37 6.10 8.24
CA SER A 158 -27.16 7.51 7.97
C SER A 158 -28.48 8.28 8.07
N ASP A 159 -28.42 9.58 7.94
CA ASP A 159 -29.62 10.43 7.92
C ASP A 159 -30.51 10.15 6.68
N GLU A 160 -29.94 9.58 5.63
CA GLU A 160 -30.64 9.15 4.40
C GLU A 160 -31.40 7.85 4.58
N GLY A 161 -31.08 7.06 5.60
CA GLY A 161 -31.73 5.78 5.90
C GLY A 161 -30.78 4.66 6.22
N ILE A 162 -31.28 3.43 6.04
CA ILE A 162 -30.54 2.19 6.26
C ILE A 162 -30.11 1.65 4.90
N ALA A 163 -28.80 1.45 4.71
CA ALA A 163 -28.26 0.94 3.45
C ALA A 163 -27.46 -0.35 3.67
N PRO A 164 -28.01 -1.55 3.38
CA PRO A 164 -27.23 -2.75 3.22
C PRO A 164 -26.33 -2.65 1.98
N GLY A 165 -25.14 -3.19 2.09
CA GLY A 165 -24.18 -3.21 0.99
C GLY A 165 -23.27 -4.42 1.02
N LEU A 166 -22.67 -4.70 -0.13
CA LEU A 166 -21.68 -5.73 -0.36
C LEU A 166 -20.53 -5.14 -1.15
N THR A 167 -19.31 -5.31 -0.66
CA THR A 167 -18.11 -5.08 -1.46
C THR A 167 -17.33 -6.37 -1.61
N PHE A 168 -16.71 -6.55 -2.77
CA PHE A 168 -15.84 -7.68 -3.06
C PHE A 168 -14.65 -7.18 -3.86
N SER A 169 -13.44 -7.63 -3.48
CA SER A 169 -12.25 -7.38 -4.29
C SER A 169 -11.34 -8.60 -4.30
N TYR A 170 -10.81 -8.93 -5.47
CA TYR A 170 -9.83 -9.98 -5.64
C TYR A 170 -9.10 -9.85 -6.96
N ASP A 171 -7.77 -9.82 -6.89
CA ASP A 171 -6.91 -9.82 -8.04
C ASP A 171 -6.32 -11.22 -8.22
N HIS A 172 -6.76 -11.91 -9.29
CA HIS A 172 -6.36 -13.29 -9.57
C HIS A 172 -5.10 -13.34 -10.43
N PRO A 173 -3.93 -13.72 -9.87
CA PRO A 173 -2.70 -13.85 -10.63
C PRO A 173 -2.67 -15.16 -11.44
N PHE A 174 -2.17 -15.08 -12.67
CA PHE A 174 -1.96 -16.24 -13.52
C PHE A 174 -0.82 -16.00 -14.52
N LYS A 175 -0.32 -17.05 -15.14
CA LYS A 175 0.67 -16.94 -16.22
C LYS A 175 -0.01 -17.06 -17.57
N LEU A 176 0.33 -16.13 -18.48
CA LEU A 176 -0.08 -16.22 -19.87
C LEU A 176 1.16 -16.13 -20.76
N PHE A 177 1.68 -17.28 -21.24
CA PHE A 177 2.95 -17.37 -21.95
C PHE A 177 4.11 -16.75 -21.14
N ALA A 178 4.74 -15.69 -21.65
CA ALA A 178 5.82 -14.97 -20.99
C ALA A 178 5.33 -13.86 -20.04
N PHE A 179 4.02 -13.60 -20.01
CA PHE A 179 3.44 -12.55 -19.17
C PHE A 179 3.07 -13.07 -17.79
N ASP A 180 3.40 -12.30 -16.78
CA ASP A 180 2.72 -12.32 -15.49
C ASP A 180 1.42 -11.56 -15.65
N ALA A 181 0.30 -12.24 -15.52
CA ALA A 181 -1.02 -11.70 -15.75
C ALA A 181 -1.83 -11.66 -14.45
N GLU A 182 -2.73 -10.70 -14.36
CA GLU A 182 -3.61 -10.53 -13.22
C GLU A 182 -5.01 -10.15 -13.71
N TRP A 183 -6.02 -10.87 -13.22
CA TRP A 183 -7.42 -10.51 -13.43
C TRP A 183 -7.90 -9.75 -12.21
N VAL A 184 -8.08 -8.44 -12.38
CA VAL A 184 -8.48 -7.49 -11.34
C VAL A 184 -10.00 -7.44 -11.24
N ASN A 185 -10.54 -7.49 -10.02
CA ASN A 185 -11.97 -7.40 -9.75
C ASN A 185 -12.22 -6.59 -8.48
N GLU A 186 -13.00 -5.53 -8.60
CA GLU A 186 -13.46 -4.71 -7.50
C GLU A 186 -14.95 -4.41 -7.72
N HIS A 187 -15.80 -4.82 -6.81
CA HIS A 187 -17.25 -4.69 -6.96
C HIS A 187 -17.84 -4.14 -5.66
N SER A 188 -18.67 -3.13 -5.78
CA SER A 188 -19.45 -2.58 -4.67
C SER A 188 -20.91 -2.44 -5.10
N VAL A 189 -21.82 -2.89 -4.26
CA VAL A 189 -23.27 -2.72 -4.45
C VAL A 189 -23.86 -2.28 -3.13
N SER A 190 -24.70 -1.25 -3.14
CA SER A 190 -25.44 -0.76 -1.98
C SER A 190 -26.88 -0.46 -2.36
N TYR A 191 -27.78 -0.55 -1.38
CA TYR A 191 -29.20 -0.26 -1.56
C TYR A 191 -29.73 0.49 -0.35
N THR A 192 -30.05 1.77 -0.52
CA THR A 192 -30.73 2.52 0.52
C THR A 192 -32.20 2.12 0.56
N ILE A 193 -32.68 1.68 1.73
CA ILE A 193 -34.07 1.21 1.87
C ILE A 193 -35.02 2.38 1.61
N GLY A 194 -35.81 2.24 0.56
CA GLY A 194 -36.73 3.28 0.09
C GLY A 194 -36.40 3.83 -1.29
N ASP A 195 -35.20 3.58 -1.80
CA ASP A 195 -34.82 3.93 -3.17
C ASP A 195 -35.46 2.98 -4.19
N THR A 196 -35.48 3.44 -5.43
CA THR A 196 -36.09 2.65 -6.54
C THR A 196 -35.22 1.49 -6.99
N SER A 197 -33.91 1.54 -6.74
CA SER A 197 -32.94 0.56 -7.24
C SER A 197 -31.60 0.67 -6.49
N PRO A 198 -30.74 -0.36 -6.54
CA PRO A 198 -29.40 -0.29 -5.94
C PRO A 198 -28.45 0.61 -6.72
N GLU A 199 -27.46 1.13 -6.02
CA GLU A 199 -26.25 1.73 -6.58
C GLU A 199 -25.14 0.68 -6.72
N TRP A 200 -24.26 0.84 -7.69
CA TRP A 200 -23.10 -0.02 -7.86
C TRP A 200 -21.90 0.69 -8.45
N ASP A 201 -20.74 0.18 -8.08
CA ASP A 201 -19.44 0.48 -8.67
C ASP A 201 -18.75 -0.86 -8.94
N LEU A 202 -18.66 -1.23 -10.20
CA LEU A 202 -18.11 -2.49 -10.66
C LEU A 202 -16.90 -2.22 -11.54
N LYS A 203 -15.77 -2.82 -11.19
CA LYS A 203 -14.53 -2.79 -11.99
C LYS A 203 -14.08 -4.20 -12.24
N THR A 204 -13.76 -4.51 -13.48
CA THR A 204 -13.06 -5.74 -13.87
C THR A 204 -12.04 -5.43 -14.94
N GLY A 205 -10.98 -6.23 -15.03
CA GLY A 205 -9.99 -6.00 -16.07
C GLY A 205 -8.80 -6.94 -16.00
N LEU A 206 -7.85 -6.70 -16.89
CA LEU A 206 -6.66 -7.51 -17.05
C LEU A 206 -5.42 -6.62 -17.01
N LYS A 207 -4.42 -7.09 -16.29
CA LYS A 207 -3.09 -6.51 -16.25
C LYS A 207 -2.09 -7.55 -16.72
N PHE A 208 -1.22 -7.18 -17.63
CA PHE A 208 -0.17 -8.02 -18.19
C PHE A 208 1.18 -7.37 -17.96
N THR A 209 2.10 -8.09 -17.33
CA THR A 209 3.47 -7.64 -17.10
C THR A 209 4.43 -8.58 -17.82
N LEU A 210 5.22 -8.05 -18.76
CA LEU A 210 6.31 -8.77 -19.41
C LEU A 210 7.62 -8.30 -18.78
N PRO A 211 8.22 -9.12 -17.89
CA PRO A 211 9.44 -8.73 -17.18
C PRO A 211 10.69 -8.95 -18.04
N PHE A 212 11.58 -7.95 -18.02
CA PHE A 212 12.95 -8.03 -18.52
C PHE A 212 13.94 -7.74 -17.38
N GLU A 213 15.20 -7.87 -17.64
CA GLU A 213 16.23 -7.71 -16.60
C GLU A 213 16.22 -6.33 -15.93
N LYS A 214 16.10 -5.26 -16.72
CA LYS A 214 16.16 -3.88 -16.23
C LYS A 214 14.85 -3.11 -16.34
N LEU A 215 13.87 -3.67 -17.01
CA LEU A 215 12.60 -3.00 -17.25
C LEU A 215 11.46 -4.01 -17.35
N SER A 216 10.23 -3.53 -17.25
CA SER A 216 9.04 -4.33 -17.54
C SER A 216 8.12 -3.58 -18.48
N LEU A 217 7.40 -4.31 -19.33
CA LEU A 217 6.29 -3.75 -20.10
C LEU A 217 5.00 -4.10 -19.37
N VAL A 218 4.21 -3.10 -19.03
CA VAL A 218 2.94 -3.29 -18.32
C VAL A 218 1.80 -2.75 -19.18
N PHE A 219 0.81 -3.61 -19.42
CA PHE A 219 -0.42 -3.27 -20.14
C PHE A 219 -1.59 -3.51 -19.19
N GLU A 220 -2.50 -2.55 -19.12
CA GLU A 220 -3.70 -2.63 -18.31
C GLU A 220 -4.92 -2.28 -19.13
N PHE A 221 -5.97 -3.04 -18.93
CA PHE A 221 -7.29 -2.80 -19.49
C PHE A 221 -8.33 -3.00 -18.40
N TYR A 222 -9.13 -1.99 -18.11
CA TYR A 222 -10.20 -2.04 -17.13
C TYR A 222 -11.51 -1.57 -17.72
N GLN A 223 -12.57 -2.27 -17.36
CA GLN A 223 -13.94 -1.87 -17.61
C GLN A 223 -14.62 -1.57 -16.27
N TYR A 224 -15.34 -0.47 -16.24
CA TYR A 224 -16.13 -0.04 -15.11
C TYR A 224 -17.59 0.08 -15.51
N ALA A 225 -18.49 -0.19 -14.58
CA ALA A 225 -19.91 0.10 -14.67
C ALA A 225 -20.33 0.78 -13.38
N PHE A 226 -20.86 1.97 -13.50
CA PHE A 226 -21.29 2.80 -12.37
C PHE A 226 -22.78 3.04 -12.40
N ARG A 227 -23.39 3.05 -11.23
CA ARG A 227 -24.69 3.64 -10.99
C ARG A 227 -24.65 4.38 -9.68
N ASN A 228 -24.93 5.69 -9.75
CA ASN A 228 -24.92 6.57 -8.59
C ASN A 228 -26.02 7.63 -8.75
N PHE A 229 -26.96 7.68 -7.80
CA PHE A 229 -28.08 8.63 -7.84
C PHE A 229 -27.66 10.09 -7.70
N ASP A 230 -26.50 10.37 -7.13
CA ASP A 230 -25.94 11.73 -7.09
C ASP A 230 -25.72 12.29 -8.49
N TYR A 231 -25.54 11.42 -9.48
CA TYR A 231 -25.39 11.80 -10.89
C TYR A 231 -26.71 11.96 -11.65
N ALA A 232 -27.84 11.54 -11.10
CA ALA A 232 -29.14 11.66 -11.75
C ALA A 232 -29.49 13.12 -12.07
N SER A 233 -29.02 14.10 -11.26
CA SER A 233 -29.17 15.52 -11.52
C SER A 233 -28.49 16.00 -12.80
N TYR A 234 -27.55 15.21 -13.36
CA TYR A 234 -26.83 15.49 -14.59
C TYR A 234 -27.41 14.80 -15.81
N GLY A 235 -28.54 14.12 -15.64
CA GLY A 235 -29.31 13.51 -16.72
C GLY A 235 -29.23 12.00 -16.84
N ASP A 236 -28.29 11.38 -16.14
CA ASP A 236 -28.13 9.93 -16.10
C ASP A 236 -27.48 9.47 -14.79
N ASP A 237 -27.98 8.36 -14.23
CA ASP A 237 -27.44 7.72 -13.04
C ASP A 237 -26.52 6.53 -13.33
N THR A 238 -26.46 6.08 -14.58
CA THR A 238 -25.74 4.89 -15.02
C THR A 238 -24.79 5.21 -16.16
N TYR A 239 -23.54 4.78 -16.07
CA TYR A 239 -22.56 4.94 -17.13
C TYR A 239 -21.45 3.88 -17.06
N PHE A 240 -20.71 3.76 -18.14
CA PHE A 240 -19.58 2.84 -18.30
C PHE A 240 -18.29 3.63 -18.54
N LYS A 241 -17.18 3.04 -18.13
CA LYS A 241 -15.85 3.61 -18.39
C LYS A 241 -14.91 2.50 -18.84
N GLU A 242 -14.20 2.76 -19.92
CA GLU A 242 -13.07 1.94 -20.36
C GLU A 242 -11.76 2.66 -20.04
N ALA A 243 -10.80 1.93 -19.53
CA ALA A 243 -9.49 2.45 -19.21
C ALA A 243 -8.39 1.54 -19.78
N PHE A 244 -7.50 2.14 -20.53
CA PHE A 244 -6.32 1.49 -21.11
C PHE A 244 -5.08 2.18 -20.58
N ALA A 245 -4.07 1.42 -20.15
CA ALA A 245 -2.80 1.97 -19.74
C ALA A 245 -1.64 1.13 -20.28
N PHE A 246 -0.57 1.82 -20.59
CA PHE A 246 0.72 1.24 -20.88
C PHE A 246 1.78 1.94 -20.05
N SER A 247 2.64 1.18 -19.40
CA SER A 247 3.76 1.75 -18.66
C SER A 247 5.04 0.93 -18.83
N LEU A 248 6.18 1.57 -18.62
CA LEU A 248 7.51 1.02 -18.79
C LEU A 248 8.34 1.24 -17.50
N PRO A 249 8.11 0.51 -16.41
CA PRO A 249 8.97 0.56 -15.23
C PRO A 249 10.41 0.16 -15.57
N ILE A 250 11.37 1.03 -15.28
CA ILE A 250 12.81 0.87 -15.55
C ILE A 250 13.56 0.92 -14.24
N ASN A 251 14.31 -0.12 -13.92
CA ASN A 251 15.19 -0.19 -12.77
C ASN A 251 16.47 0.62 -13.04
N LEU A 252 16.51 1.87 -12.56
CA LEU A 252 17.63 2.79 -12.81
C LEU A 252 18.85 2.45 -11.95
N TYR A 253 18.64 2.17 -10.67
CA TYR A 253 19.72 1.93 -9.71
C TYR A 253 19.29 0.90 -8.67
N LYS A 254 20.16 -0.05 -8.35
CA LYS A 254 19.99 -1.05 -7.29
C LYS A 254 20.73 -0.58 -6.03
N PHE A 255 20.00 -0.39 -4.95
CA PHE A 255 20.58 -0.03 -3.65
C PHE A 255 21.19 -1.27 -2.96
N LYS A 256 22.02 -1.03 -1.93
CA LYS A 256 22.66 -2.13 -1.17
C LYS A 256 21.65 -3.07 -0.50
N ASN A 257 20.49 -2.56 -0.12
CA ASN A 257 19.36 -3.34 0.44
C ASN A 257 18.51 -4.05 -0.62
N TYR A 258 19.03 -4.21 -1.83
CA TYR A 258 18.39 -4.88 -2.97
C TYR A 258 17.07 -4.26 -3.45
N THR A 259 16.74 -3.04 -3.02
CA THR A 259 15.64 -2.28 -3.61
C THR A 259 16.09 -1.49 -4.82
N TYR A 260 15.14 -1.08 -5.68
CA TYR A 260 15.45 -0.36 -6.90
C TYR A 260 14.88 1.05 -6.89
N LEU A 261 15.65 2.01 -7.42
CA LEU A 261 15.09 3.26 -7.90
C LEU A 261 14.44 2.98 -9.24
N VAL A 262 13.12 3.13 -9.31
CA VAL A 262 12.32 2.79 -10.49
C VAL A 262 11.82 4.07 -11.14
N TYR A 263 12.07 4.21 -12.44
CA TYR A 263 11.47 5.25 -13.28
C TYR A 263 10.40 4.63 -14.16
N SER A 264 9.18 5.14 -14.10
CA SER A 264 8.02 4.56 -14.78
C SER A 264 7.33 5.60 -15.67
N PRO A 265 7.75 5.77 -16.92
CA PRO A 265 6.96 6.50 -17.91
C PRO A 265 5.74 5.69 -18.34
N GLY A 266 4.64 6.37 -18.63
CA GLY A 266 3.42 5.71 -19.05
C GLY A 266 2.46 6.64 -19.78
N ILE A 267 1.49 6.02 -20.43
CA ILE A 267 0.37 6.68 -21.08
C ILE A 267 -0.90 5.92 -20.74
N SER A 268 -1.97 6.64 -20.46
CA SER A 268 -3.28 6.04 -20.26
C SER A 268 -4.36 6.81 -21.04
N TYR A 269 -5.39 6.09 -21.39
CA TYR A 269 -6.55 6.62 -22.09
C TYR A 269 -7.81 6.10 -21.43
N ASN A 270 -8.69 7.00 -21.06
CA ASN A 270 -9.99 6.69 -20.47
C ASN A 270 -11.09 7.32 -21.29
N PHE A 271 -12.21 6.61 -21.43
CA PHE A 271 -13.41 7.20 -21.97
C PHE A 271 -14.66 6.66 -21.24
N ASN A 272 -15.58 7.55 -21.01
CA ASN A 272 -16.89 7.21 -20.45
C ASN A 272 -17.90 7.09 -21.61
N TRP A 273 -18.81 6.16 -21.48
CA TRP A 273 -19.87 5.96 -22.47
C TRP A 273 -21.15 5.43 -21.82
N ASP A 274 -22.23 5.53 -22.54
CA ASP A 274 -23.52 5.02 -22.15
C ASP A 274 -24.33 4.63 -23.39
N PHE A 275 -25.39 3.82 -23.22
CA PHE A 275 -26.26 3.39 -24.31
C PHE A 275 -27.05 4.54 -24.96
N ASP A 276 -27.47 5.53 -24.16
CA ASP A 276 -28.21 6.72 -24.61
C ASP A 276 -27.30 7.89 -25.01
N GLY A 277 -26.00 7.74 -24.81
CA GLY A 277 -25.00 8.77 -25.03
C GLY A 277 -24.81 9.67 -23.83
N ILE A 278 -23.56 9.82 -23.39
CA ILE A 278 -23.22 10.71 -22.29
C ILE A 278 -23.44 12.16 -22.69
N ASN A 279 -24.09 12.94 -21.84
CA ASN A 279 -24.21 14.38 -22.01
C ASN A 279 -22.82 15.03 -21.90
N ILE A 280 -22.17 15.29 -23.02
CA ILE A 280 -20.84 15.88 -23.09
C ILE A 280 -20.74 17.30 -22.51
N ASN A 281 -21.87 17.97 -22.30
CA ASN A 281 -21.92 19.26 -21.63
C ASN A 281 -21.89 19.12 -20.11
N ASN A 282 -21.98 17.90 -19.59
CA ASN A 282 -21.84 17.65 -18.17
C ASN A 282 -20.36 17.74 -17.78
N GLU A 283 -20.02 18.73 -16.95
CA GLU A 283 -18.66 18.98 -16.51
C GLU A 283 -18.06 17.81 -15.69
N TYR A 284 -18.90 16.95 -15.10
CA TYR A 284 -18.50 15.79 -14.31
C TYR A 284 -18.08 14.59 -15.17
N PHE A 285 -18.62 14.45 -16.37
CA PHE A 285 -18.28 13.35 -17.25
C PHE A 285 -17.29 13.81 -18.33
N THR A 286 -16.01 13.67 -18.04
CA THR A 286 -14.98 13.81 -19.06
C THR A 286 -15.00 12.56 -19.95
N THR A 287 -15.50 12.69 -21.17
CA THR A 287 -15.73 11.53 -22.05
C THR A 287 -14.43 10.93 -22.57
N HIS A 288 -13.43 11.72 -22.91
CA HIS A 288 -12.16 11.24 -23.44
C HIS A 288 -10.97 11.94 -22.76
N VAL A 289 -10.17 11.19 -22.02
CA VAL A 289 -9.00 11.72 -21.31
C VAL A 289 -7.76 10.91 -21.68
N LEU A 290 -6.76 11.59 -22.20
CA LEU A 290 -5.43 11.04 -22.45
C LEU A 290 -4.48 11.57 -21.36
N THR A 291 -3.77 10.68 -20.68
CA THR A 291 -2.78 11.07 -19.68
C THR A 291 -1.41 10.55 -20.07
N ALA A 292 -0.45 11.43 -20.21
CA ALA A 292 0.96 11.07 -20.24
C ALA A 292 1.57 11.31 -18.86
N SER A 293 2.19 10.29 -18.30
CA SER A 293 2.75 10.37 -16.95
C SER A 293 4.14 9.78 -16.85
N HIS A 294 4.89 10.22 -15.87
CA HIS A 294 6.10 9.53 -15.44
C HIS A 294 6.27 9.67 -13.93
N SER A 295 6.81 8.62 -13.32
CA SER A 295 7.08 8.63 -11.89
C SER A 295 8.49 8.12 -11.60
N LEU A 296 9.01 8.56 -10.45
CA LEU A 296 10.25 8.08 -9.87
C LEU A 296 9.93 7.58 -8.46
N SER A 297 10.20 6.32 -8.18
CA SER A 297 9.86 5.72 -6.89
C SER A 297 10.95 4.80 -6.35
N ASN A 298 10.98 4.68 -5.03
CA ASN A 298 11.71 3.64 -4.31
C ASN A 298 10.96 3.29 -3.04
N GLU A 299 10.95 2.02 -2.70
CA GLU A 299 10.36 1.53 -1.46
C GLU A 299 11.31 0.57 -0.77
N ASN A 300 11.50 0.77 0.53
CA ASN A 300 12.24 -0.10 1.42
C ASN A 300 11.59 -0.06 2.80
N ILE A 301 10.42 -0.68 2.94
CA ILE A 301 9.70 -0.79 4.20
C ILE A 301 9.76 -2.24 4.66
N VAL A 302 10.19 -2.45 5.90
CA VAL A 302 10.23 -3.75 6.55
C VAL A 302 9.50 -3.70 7.89
N TRP A 303 8.99 -4.84 8.33
CA TRP A 303 8.37 -4.98 9.64
C TRP A 303 9.32 -5.65 10.63
N ALA A 304 9.44 -5.08 11.82
CA ALA A 304 10.19 -5.64 12.93
C ALA A 304 9.37 -5.50 14.22
N ASP A 305 8.99 -6.61 14.83
CA ASP A 305 8.21 -6.68 16.08
C ASP A 305 6.98 -5.72 16.07
N PHE A 306 6.16 -5.80 14.99
CA PHE A 306 4.95 -4.99 14.77
C PHE A 306 5.20 -3.48 14.57
N PHE A 307 6.44 -3.05 14.32
CA PHE A 307 6.80 -1.72 13.88
C PHE A 307 7.28 -1.74 12.44
N ARG A 308 6.95 -0.71 11.71
CA ARG A 308 7.53 -0.47 10.39
C ARG A 308 8.89 0.21 10.53
N SER A 309 9.80 -0.09 9.63
CA SER A 309 11.12 0.56 9.53
C SER A 309 11.44 0.79 8.06
N GLY A 310 12.10 1.89 7.76
CA GLY A 310 12.51 2.22 6.40
C GLY A 310 11.78 3.41 5.82
N TYR A 311 11.64 3.44 4.51
CA TYR A 311 11.04 4.55 3.80
C TYR A 311 10.42 4.12 2.47
N SER A 312 9.50 4.94 1.95
CA SER A 312 9.10 4.93 0.55
C SER A 312 8.96 6.35 0.03
N PHE A 313 9.14 6.54 -1.25
CA PHE A 313 8.76 7.78 -1.91
C PHE A 313 8.31 7.53 -3.35
N THR A 314 7.42 8.39 -3.82
CA THR A 314 6.99 8.46 -5.22
C THR A 314 6.85 9.92 -5.62
N LEU A 315 7.54 10.30 -6.68
CA LEU A 315 7.38 11.59 -7.35
C LEU A 315 6.70 11.32 -8.69
N THR A 316 5.56 11.93 -8.93
CA THR A 316 4.77 11.77 -10.15
C THR A 316 4.59 13.12 -10.85
N ASN A 317 4.79 13.13 -12.15
CA ASN A 317 4.38 14.24 -13.01
C ASN A 317 3.49 13.68 -14.13
N SER A 318 2.38 14.36 -14.41
CA SER A 318 1.43 13.95 -15.44
C SER A 318 0.92 15.15 -16.23
N PHE A 319 0.57 14.90 -17.48
CA PHE A 319 -0.13 15.82 -18.36
C PHE A 319 -1.45 15.17 -18.75
N ILE A 320 -2.53 15.71 -18.19
CA ILE A 320 -3.90 15.22 -18.37
C ILE A 320 -4.55 16.03 -19.47
N TYR A 321 -4.80 15.42 -20.61
CA TYR A 321 -5.44 16.07 -21.76
C TYR A 321 -6.88 15.61 -21.91
N ASN A 322 -7.82 16.52 -21.74
CA ASN A 322 -9.22 16.29 -22.03
C ASN A 322 -9.48 16.63 -23.51
N ILE A 323 -9.80 15.62 -24.31
CA ILE A 323 -9.92 15.76 -25.76
C ILE A 323 -11.12 16.63 -26.15
N GLN A 324 -12.26 16.52 -25.45
CA GLN A 324 -13.44 17.32 -25.78
C GLN A 324 -13.29 18.79 -25.42
N ARG A 325 -12.69 19.07 -24.26
CA ARG A 325 -12.46 20.44 -23.80
C ARG A 325 -11.26 21.09 -24.48
N ASN A 326 -10.40 20.28 -25.08
CA ASN A 326 -9.12 20.71 -25.66
C ASN A 326 -8.27 21.48 -24.64
N ASP A 327 -8.24 20.97 -23.39
CA ASP A 327 -7.45 21.53 -22.30
C ASP A 327 -6.41 20.50 -21.78
N ILE A 328 -5.30 21.03 -21.25
CA ILE A 328 -4.24 20.23 -20.63
C ILE A 328 -4.10 20.71 -19.19
N SER A 329 -4.19 19.78 -18.25
CA SER A 329 -3.94 20.02 -16.83
C SER A 329 -2.64 19.31 -16.41
N PRO A 330 -1.54 20.05 -16.27
CA PRO A 330 -0.33 19.47 -15.68
C PRO A 330 -0.55 19.17 -14.20
N TYR A 331 -0.04 18.03 -13.78
CA TYR A 331 -0.13 17.53 -12.41
C TYR A 331 1.22 17.13 -11.89
N LEU A 332 1.54 17.56 -10.68
CA LEU A 332 2.75 17.15 -9.95
C LEU A 332 2.33 16.65 -8.57
N ALA A 333 2.84 15.49 -8.17
CA ALA A 333 2.63 14.95 -6.83
C ALA A 333 3.90 14.32 -6.26
N PHE A 334 4.02 14.44 -4.96
CA PHE A 334 5.03 13.74 -4.16
C PHE A 334 4.34 13.04 -3.00
N GLU A 335 4.64 11.77 -2.79
CA GLU A 335 4.29 11.02 -1.60
C GLU A 335 5.57 10.42 -1.01
N GLY A 336 5.80 10.66 0.27
CA GLY A 336 6.98 10.16 0.97
C GLY A 336 6.63 9.70 2.37
N LYS A 337 7.04 8.46 2.71
CA LYS A 337 6.84 7.86 4.03
C LYS A 337 8.17 7.51 4.65
N VAL A 338 8.31 7.79 5.94
CA VAL A 338 9.48 7.43 6.73
C VAL A 338 9.01 6.75 8.01
N PHE A 339 9.60 5.62 8.29
CA PHE A 339 9.35 4.81 9.47
C PHE A 339 10.65 4.59 10.21
N LEU A 340 10.73 5.11 11.41
CA LEU A 340 11.84 4.88 12.32
C LEU A 340 11.34 4.08 13.51
N ASN A 341 12.08 3.08 13.94
CA ASN A 341 11.80 2.39 15.19
C ASN A 341 13.04 2.35 16.05
N TYR A 342 12.83 2.49 17.36
CA TYR A 342 13.86 2.56 18.35
C TYR A 342 13.54 1.61 19.50
N GLN A 343 14.56 0.91 19.98
CA GLN A 343 14.53 0.11 21.18
C GLN A 343 15.58 0.66 22.13
N LEU A 344 15.14 1.11 23.35
CA LEU A 344 16.04 1.77 24.31
C LEU A 344 16.88 0.77 25.11
N HIS A 345 16.33 -0.42 25.41
CA HIS A 345 17.03 -1.47 26.15
C HIS A 345 16.74 -2.85 25.57
N ASP A 346 17.72 -3.74 25.57
CA ASP A 346 17.64 -5.08 24.94
C ASP A 346 16.69 -6.08 25.64
N GLN A 347 16.14 -5.75 26.82
CA GLN A 347 15.42 -6.72 27.66
C GLN A 347 14.01 -6.31 28.12
N ASP A 348 13.58 -5.05 27.93
CA ASP A 348 12.28 -4.63 28.44
C ASP A 348 11.23 -4.47 27.33
N TYR A 349 10.08 -5.11 27.54
CA TYR A 349 8.94 -5.11 26.62
C TYR A 349 8.34 -3.71 26.35
N TRP A 350 8.66 -2.73 27.21
CA TRP A 350 8.09 -1.37 27.19
C TRP A 350 8.91 -0.36 26.39
N ASP A 351 10.11 -0.74 25.94
CA ASP A 351 11.12 0.19 25.44
C ASP A 351 11.12 0.39 23.94
N ARG A 352 10.09 -0.09 23.22
CA ARG A 352 10.02 0.10 21.77
C ARG A 352 9.01 1.17 21.39
N TYR A 353 9.49 2.15 20.64
CA TYR A 353 8.68 3.21 20.06
C TYR A 353 9.07 3.48 18.61
N GLY A 354 8.14 4.04 17.87
CA GLY A 354 8.34 4.42 16.47
C GLY A 354 8.10 5.90 16.23
N ILE A 355 8.56 6.36 15.10
CA ILE A 355 8.17 7.63 14.48
C ILE A 355 7.74 7.30 13.07
N THR A 356 6.51 7.65 12.72
CA THR A 356 5.99 7.54 11.36
C THR A 356 5.73 8.95 10.83
N MET A 357 6.22 9.23 9.65
CA MET A 357 5.94 10.47 8.93
C MET A 357 5.44 10.10 7.53
N ASP A 358 4.27 10.62 7.15
CA ASP A 358 3.73 10.58 5.80
C ASP A 358 3.58 12.00 5.29
N LEU A 359 4.24 12.34 4.18
CA LEU A 359 4.15 13.61 3.49
C LEU A 359 3.54 13.39 2.11
N TYR A 360 2.39 13.98 1.88
CA TYR A 360 1.72 13.99 0.59
C TYR A 360 1.57 15.43 0.10
N ALA A 361 2.12 15.74 -1.06
CA ALA A 361 2.01 17.05 -1.66
C ALA A 361 1.64 16.93 -3.13
N PHE A 362 0.71 17.76 -3.60
CA PHE A 362 0.34 17.79 -5.01
C PHE A 362 -0.11 19.17 -5.45
N THR A 363 -0.06 19.38 -6.76
CA THR A 363 -0.62 20.57 -7.41
C THR A 363 -1.08 20.23 -8.82
N TYR A 364 -2.25 20.72 -9.17
CA TYR A 364 -2.70 20.85 -10.55
C TYR A 364 -2.42 22.27 -11.01
N ILE A 365 -1.85 22.41 -12.20
CA ILE A 365 -1.56 23.70 -12.84
C ILE A 365 -2.66 23.94 -13.87
N ASP A 366 -3.17 25.17 -13.93
CA ASP A 366 -4.17 25.60 -14.91
C ASP A 366 -5.47 24.76 -14.93
N LEU A 367 -5.99 24.44 -13.74
CA LEU A 367 -7.35 23.92 -13.66
C LEU A 367 -8.36 24.97 -14.10
N PRO A 368 -9.30 24.63 -14.98
CA PRO A 368 -10.40 25.53 -15.32
C PRO A 368 -11.10 26.04 -14.06
N SER A 369 -11.34 27.34 -13.99
CA SER A 369 -11.91 28.00 -12.79
C SER A 369 -13.29 27.46 -12.36
N ASN A 370 -13.98 26.76 -13.24
CA ASN A 370 -15.30 26.18 -13.03
C ASN A 370 -15.28 24.67 -12.70
N SER A 371 -14.11 24.05 -12.69
CA SER A 371 -14.01 22.60 -12.42
C SER A 371 -13.90 22.35 -10.93
N TYR A 372 -15.04 22.31 -10.25
CA TYR A 372 -15.12 21.96 -8.82
C TYR A 372 -14.69 20.52 -8.53
N ASN A 373 -14.63 19.67 -9.54
CA ASN A 373 -14.33 18.24 -9.44
C ASN A 373 -12.89 17.86 -9.81
N TYR A 374 -12.03 18.82 -10.09
CA TYR A 374 -10.63 18.55 -10.33
C TYR A 374 -9.82 18.85 -9.08
N GLY A 375 -9.32 17.80 -8.49
CA GLY A 375 -8.49 17.87 -7.32
C GLY A 375 -8.40 16.48 -6.68
N ASN A 376 -7.55 16.35 -5.68
CA ASN A 376 -7.46 15.15 -4.88
C ASN A 376 -8.17 15.37 -3.55
N GLU A 377 -8.85 14.34 -3.08
CA GLU A 377 -9.40 14.29 -1.74
C GLU A 377 -8.29 14.29 -0.71
N ILE A 378 -8.47 15.07 0.35
CA ILE A 378 -7.54 15.17 1.47
C ILE A 378 -8.19 14.82 2.81
N GLY A 379 -9.52 14.69 2.85
CA GLY A 379 -10.29 14.46 4.08
C GLY A 379 -9.85 13.19 4.81
N ASP A 380 -9.75 12.09 4.11
CA ASP A 380 -9.34 10.80 4.67
C ASP A 380 -7.92 10.79 5.26
N ARG A 381 -7.10 11.80 4.94
CA ARG A 381 -5.74 11.96 5.47
C ARG A 381 -5.68 12.79 6.77
N LEU A 382 -6.79 13.38 7.20
CA LEU A 382 -6.85 14.28 8.37
C LEU A 382 -7.78 13.71 9.44
N ARG A 383 -7.21 13.03 10.42
CA ARG A 383 -7.95 12.43 11.54
C ARG A 383 -8.37 13.50 12.54
N GLY A 384 -9.67 13.73 12.67
CA GLY A 384 -10.23 14.68 13.64
C GLY A 384 -10.90 15.88 13.03
N ILE A 385 -10.88 16.05 11.71
CA ILE A 385 -11.64 17.07 11.02
C ILE A 385 -12.88 16.44 10.39
N LEU A 386 -14.03 16.99 10.71
CA LEU A 386 -15.28 16.56 10.11
C LEU A 386 -15.39 17.10 8.68
N ASP A 387 -15.88 16.29 7.77
CA ASP A 387 -16.05 16.62 6.36
C ASP A 387 -16.79 17.95 6.14
N LYS A 388 -17.84 18.19 6.90
CA LYS A 388 -18.60 19.45 6.90
C LYS A 388 -17.77 20.69 7.25
N ASN A 389 -16.60 20.53 7.84
CA ASN A 389 -15.72 21.62 8.24
C ASN A 389 -14.66 21.95 7.19
N PHE A 390 -14.55 21.12 6.13
CA PHE A 390 -13.70 21.45 4.99
C PHE A 390 -14.37 22.50 4.10
N PHE A 391 -13.63 23.50 3.72
CA PHE A 391 -14.03 24.56 2.78
C PHE A 391 -15.38 25.21 3.09
N GLY A 392 -15.91 25.05 4.33
CA GLY A 392 -17.15 25.68 4.77
C GLY A 392 -18.41 25.18 4.05
N ASN A 393 -18.50 23.92 3.71
CA ASN A 393 -19.59 23.26 2.98
C ASN A 393 -19.82 23.75 1.53
N GLU A 394 -18.93 24.55 0.95
CA GLU A 394 -19.13 25.07 -0.40
C GLU A 394 -18.58 24.16 -1.51
N TYR A 395 -17.85 23.11 -1.14
CA TYR A 395 -17.27 22.16 -2.08
C TYR A 395 -17.71 20.75 -1.68
N PRO A 396 -18.51 20.07 -2.51
CA PRO A 396 -19.15 18.81 -2.13
C PRO A 396 -18.19 17.63 -1.88
N GLU A 397 -16.94 17.68 -2.31
CA GLU A 397 -16.09 16.50 -2.34
C GLU A 397 -14.73 16.67 -1.65
N TYR A 398 -14.56 17.63 -0.76
CA TYR A 398 -13.32 17.80 0.03
C TYR A 398 -12.04 17.76 -0.80
N THR A 399 -12.13 18.14 -2.07
CA THR A 399 -11.05 18.11 -3.03
C THR A 399 -10.26 19.41 -3.00
N ALA A 400 -8.96 19.31 -3.09
CA ALA A 400 -8.05 20.42 -3.25
C ALA A 400 -7.35 20.36 -4.61
N SER A 401 -7.18 21.51 -5.27
CA SER A 401 -6.35 21.59 -6.48
C SER A 401 -4.85 21.58 -6.18
N SER A 402 -4.48 21.97 -4.96
CA SER A 402 -3.11 21.89 -4.46
C SER A 402 -3.15 21.72 -2.95
N ALA A 403 -2.35 20.78 -2.44
CA ALA A 403 -2.23 20.56 -1.00
C ALA A 403 -0.83 20.06 -0.62
N ILE A 404 -0.46 20.34 0.63
CA ILE A 404 0.63 19.68 1.35
C ILE A 404 0.01 19.10 2.62
N VAL A 405 0.03 17.79 2.76
CA VAL A 405 -0.49 17.05 3.91
C VAL A 405 0.67 16.36 4.62
N LEU A 406 0.77 16.56 5.91
CA LEU A 406 1.75 15.91 6.76
C LEU A 406 1.04 15.16 7.88
N ASN A 407 1.33 13.88 8.01
CA ASN A 407 0.86 13.03 9.09
C ASN A 407 2.05 12.56 9.92
N LEU A 408 1.97 12.71 11.23
CA LEU A 408 2.98 12.28 12.18
C LEU A 408 2.35 11.36 13.22
N ASP A 409 2.91 10.15 13.41
CA ASP A 409 2.52 9.23 14.46
C ASP A 409 3.73 8.84 15.30
N LEU A 410 3.47 8.65 16.60
CA LEU A 410 4.46 8.22 17.58
C LEU A 410 4.00 6.89 18.23
N PRO A 411 3.98 5.77 17.48
CA PRO A 411 3.57 4.50 18.04
C PRO A 411 4.51 4.03 19.14
N HIS A 412 3.93 3.59 20.25
CA HIS A 412 4.62 3.08 21.41
C HIS A 412 4.04 1.74 21.84
N LYS A 413 4.89 0.73 22.01
CA LYS A 413 4.49 -0.58 22.48
C LYS A 413 4.19 -0.53 23.97
N VAL A 414 2.99 -0.93 24.35
CA VAL A 414 2.56 -0.96 25.74
C VAL A 414 2.79 -2.32 26.35
N PHE A 415 2.29 -3.37 25.71
CA PHE A 415 2.48 -4.75 26.16
C PHE A 415 2.19 -5.76 25.02
N THR A 416 2.66 -6.97 25.23
CA THR A 416 2.25 -8.14 24.47
C THR A 416 1.64 -9.15 25.42
N THR A 417 0.44 -9.65 25.09
CA THR A 417 -0.22 -10.67 25.91
C THR A 417 0.44 -12.04 25.74
N ASN A 418 0.36 -12.85 26.80
CA ASN A 418 0.85 -14.23 26.78
C ASN A 418 -0.19 -15.15 27.45
N PHE A 419 -1.33 -15.32 26.79
CA PHE A 419 -2.37 -16.23 27.25
C PHE A 419 -2.04 -17.68 26.83
N LYS A 420 -2.52 -18.67 27.61
CA LYS A 420 -2.34 -20.09 27.29
C LYS A 420 -2.92 -20.51 25.93
N LYS A 421 -3.88 -19.75 25.40
CA LYS A 421 -4.42 -19.95 24.05
C LYS A 421 -3.75 -18.95 23.11
N ASP A 422 -2.82 -19.41 22.29
CA ASP A 422 -2.04 -18.59 21.38
C ASP A 422 -2.87 -17.74 20.41
N LEU A 423 -4.06 -18.22 20.02
CA LEU A 423 -4.96 -17.51 19.09
C LEU A 423 -5.44 -16.14 19.59
N ILE A 424 -5.45 -15.91 20.89
CA ILE A 424 -5.93 -14.66 21.49
C ILE A 424 -4.79 -13.74 21.97
N ASN A 425 -3.56 -14.08 21.64
CA ASN A 425 -2.42 -13.24 21.96
C ASN A 425 -2.29 -12.08 20.96
N PHE A 426 -1.98 -10.90 21.49
CA PHE A 426 -1.82 -9.69 20.69
C PHE A 426 -0.75 -8.75 21.27
N ASN A 427 -0.19 -7.94 20.38
CA ASN A 427 0.63 -6.78 20.73
C ASN A 427 -0.25 -5.55 20.77
N PHE A 428 -0.13 -4.75 21.82
CA PHE A 428 -0.89 -3.52 22.04
C PHE A 428 0.03 -2.31 21.95
N GLN A 429 -0.35 -1.36 21.11
CA GLN A 429 0.36 -0.10 20.95
C GLN A 429 -0.62 1.06 21.08
N PHE A 430 -0.12 2.22 21.53
CA PHE A 430 -0.79 3.49 21.37
C PHE A 430 0.08 4.44 20.55
N ALA A 431 -0.52 5.31 19.79
CA ALA A 431 0.17 6.26 18.92
C ALA A 431 -0.48 7.64 19.04
N PRO A 432 0.09 8.57 19.77
CA PRO A 432 -0.25 9.98 19.59
C PRO A 432 0.04 10.41 18.16
N PHE A 433 -0.82 11.23 17.60
CA PHE A 433 -0.64 11.72 16.24
C PHE A 433 -0.87 13.23 16.11
N PHE A 434 -0.30 13.77 15.03
CA PHE A 434 -0.54 15.13 14.58
C PHE A 434 -0.66 15.11 13.05
N ASP A 435 -1.74 15.65 12.53
CA ASP A 435 -1.98 15.80 11.09
C ASP A 435 -2.12 17.27 10.74
N MET A 436 -1.60 17.64 9.56
CA MET A 436 -1.67 19.00 9.05
C MET A 436 -1.93 18.97 7.54
N ALA A 437 -2.79 19.84 7.06
CA ALA A 437 -2.90 20.15 5.63
C ALA A 437 -2.84 21.64 5.36
N LEU A 438 -2.03 22.01 4.40
CA LEU A 438 -2.00 23.35 3.79
C LEU A 438 -2.52 23.22 2.37
N VAL A 439 -3.53 24.00 2.01
CA VAL A 439 -4.22 23.90 0.74
C VAL A 439 -4.19 25.23 -0.01
N TYR A 440 -4.47 25.19 -1.31
CA TYR A 440 -4.80 26.39 -2.06
C TYR A 440 -6.26 26.79 -1.74
N ASN A 441 -6.42 27.92 -1.10
CA ASN A 441 -7.73 28.47 -0.78
C ASN A 441 -8.20 29.39 -1.92
N ARG A 442 -9.19 28.93 -2.69
CA ARG A 442 -9.72 29.68 -3.84
C ARG A 442 -10.42 31.00 -3.47
N LYS A 443 -11.01 31.10 -2.27
CA LYS A 443 -11.71 32.31 -1.83
C LYS A 443 -10.76 33.46 -1.53
N THR A 444 -9.66 33.13 -0.82
CA THR A 444 -8.66 34.13 -0.40
C THR A 444 -7.51 34.23 -1.40
N ASN A 445 -7.45 33.34 -2.38
CA ASN A 445 -6.36 33.17 -3.35
C ASN A 445 -4.99 32.95 -2.65
N ASN A 446 -5.01 32.35 -1.47
CA ASN A 446 -3.80 32.03 -0.71
C ASN A 446 -3.34 30.60 -0.97
N LEU A 447 -2.06 30.46 -1.32
CA LEU A 447 -1.41 29.17 -1.51
C LEU A 447 -0.64 28.78 -0.22
N PHE A 448 -0.99 27.62 0.35
CA PHE A 448 -0.28 27.02 1.50
C PHE A 448 -0.14 27.92 2.73
N SER A 449 -1.19 28.67 3.04
CA SER A 449 -1.23 29.57 4.20
C SER A 449 -1.34 28.80 5.51
N PHE A 450 -0.38 28.95 6.42
CA PHE A 450 -0.47 28.38 7.78
C PHE A 450 -1.65 28.91 8.60
N LYS A 451 -2.17 30.09 8.28
CA LYS A 451 -3.32 30.67 8.99
C LYS A 451 -4.65 30.03 8.56
N GLU A 452 -4.67 29.47 7.37
CA GLU A 452 -5.84 28.83 6.75
C GLU A 452 -5.68 27.31 6.67
N GLY A 453 -4.61 26.77 7.26
CA GLY A 453 -4.34 25.34 7.31
C GLY A 453 -5.29 24.58 8.24
N TYR A 454 -5.41 23.31 7.97
CA TYR A 454 -6.11 22.33 8.81
C TYR A 454 -5.12 21.65 9.73
N TYR A 455 -5.46 21.52 11.00
CA TYR A 455 -4.58 20.94 12.02
C TYR A 455 -5.37 20.03 12.93
N CYS A 456 -4.93 18.81 13.12
CA CYS A 456 -5.54 17.89 14.05
C CYS A 456 -4.50 17.15 14.88
N THR A 457 -4.95 16.71 16.05
CA THR A 457 -4.15 15.86 16.93
C THR A 457 -5.04 14.87 17.64
N GLY A 458 -4.46 13.80 18.10
CA GLY A 458 -5.22 12.79 18.79
C GLY A 458 -4.41 11.61 19.24
N LEU A 459 -5.12 10.52 19.49
CA LEU A 459 -4.56 9.27 19.95
C LEU A 459 -5.13 8.11 19.14
N GLU A 460 -4.25 7.21 18.77
CA GLU A 460 -4.59 5.98 18.09
C GLU A 460 -4.21 4.77 18.96
N ILE A 461 -5.07 3.78 18.99
CA ILE A 461 -4.84 2.48 19.62
C ILE A 461 -4.71 1.44 18.49
N LEU A 462 -3.63 0.67 18.55
CA LEU A 462 -3.33 -0.38 17.58
C LEU A 462 -3.21 -1.72 18.29
N VAL A 463 -3.91 -2.73 17.79
CA VAL A 463 -3.89 -4.09 18.30
C VAL A 463 -3.48 -5.02 17.17
N PHE A 464 -2.38 -5.73 17.34
CA PHE A 464 -1.85 -6.68 16.37
C PHE A 464 -2.00 -8.10 16.89
N PRO A 465 -2.92 -8.92 16.37
CA PRO A 465 -3.04 -10.31 16.76
C PRO A 465 -1.80 -11.10 16.34
N LEU A 466 -1.17 -11.84 17.25
CA LEU A 466 0.11 -12.52 16.96
C LEU A 466 -0.04 -13.61 15.88
N LYS A 467 -1.14 -14.37 15.89
CA LYS A 467 -1.39 -15.43 14.91
C LYS A 467 -1.95 -14.91 13.58
N TRP A 468 -2.54 -13.72 13.56
CA TRP A 468 -2.99 -13.04 12.35
C TRP A 468 -2.15 -11.77 12.15
N SER A 469 -0.84 -11.96 12.01
CA SER A 469 0.12 -10.86 11.94
C SER A 469 -0.14 -9.86 10.80
N SER A 470 -0.86 -10.27 9.74
CA SER A 470 -1.28 -9.40 8.63
C SER A 470 -2.42 -8.44 8.97
N TYR A 471 -3.01 -8.56 10.17
CA TYR A 471 -4.15 -7.73 10.58
C TYR A 471 -3.79 -6.77 11.68
N THR A 472 -4.49 -5.64 11.69
CA THR A 472 -4.39 -4.64 12.73
C THR A 472 -5.78 -4.14 13.04
N VAL A 473 -6.19 -4.16 14.29
CA VAL A 473 -7.39 -3.48 14.75
C VAL A 473 -6.99 -2.10 15.23
N ARG A 474 -7.70 -1.08 14.77
CA ARG A 474 -7.41 0.31 15.01
C ARG A 474 -8.61 1.02 15.62
N ALA A 475 -8.35 1.81 16.66
CA ALA A 475 -9.29 2.81 17.14
C ALA A 475 -8.58 4.16 17.24
N SER A 476 -9.14 5.21 16.69
CA SER A 476 -8.58 6.55 16.76
C SER A 476 -9.57 7.57 17.28
N PHE A 477 -9.06 8.54 17.98
CA PHE A 477 -9.77 9.71 18.48
C PHE A 477 -8.96 10.94 18.08
N GLY A 478 -9.54 11.81 17.27
CA GLY A 478 -8.91 13.01 16.74
C GLY A 478 -9.72 14.27 17.05
N LEU A 479 -9.02 15.38 17.17
CA LEU A 479 -9.55 16.70 17.44
C LEU A 479 -9.11 17.69 16.37
N ASP A 480 -10.03 18.49 15.84
CA ASP A 480 -9.73 19.69 15.08
C ASP A 480 -9.14 20.75 16.01
N LEU A 481 -7.82 20.96 15.93
CA LEU A 481 -7.11 21.93 16.76
C LEU A 481 -7.54 23.37 16.49
N ALA A 482 -7.79 23.71 15.24
CA ALA A 482 -8.17 25.08 14.87
C ALA A 482 -9.54 25.47 15.46
N SER A 483 -10.49 24.55 15.43
CA SER A 483 -11.78 24.70 16.05
C SER A 483 -11.70 24.62 17.58
N ALA A 484 -10.94 23.68 18.13
CA ALA A 484 -10.78 23.49 19.56
C ALA A 484 -10.17 24.73 20.26
N LEU A 485 -9.14 25.33 19.66
CA LEU A 485 -8.47 26.52 20.20
C LEU A 485 -9.34 27.79 20.18
N LYS A 486 -10.37 27.84 19.33
CA LYS A 486 -11.34 28.95 19.31
C LYS A 486 -12.37 28.86 20.44
N ARG A 487 -12.51 27.71 21.08
CA ARG A 487 -13.49 27.47 22.15
C ARG A 487 -12.86 27.74 23.52
N ASN A 488 -13.63 28.36 24.40
CA ASN A 488 -13.15 28.72 25.74
C ASN A 488 -13.07 27.51 26.69
N ASN A 489 -13.58 26.35 26.28
CA ASN A 489 -13.68 25.18 27.14
C ASN A 489 -13.34 23.90 26.36
N LEU A 490 -12.37 23.11 26.86
CA LEU A 490 -11.96 21.86 26.28
C LEU A 490 -13.10 20.83 26.16
N LEU A 491 -14.01 20.80 27.15
CA LEU A 491 -15.17 19.89 27.12
C LEU A 491 -16.13 20.22 25.98
N GLU A 492 -16.26 21.50 25.65
CA GLU A 492 -17.07 21.93 24.52
C GLU A 492 -16.41 21.54 23.19
N ALA A 493 -15.08 21.70 23.05
CA ALA A 493 -14.34 21.22 21.90
C ALA A 493 -14.48 19.70 21.73
N LEU A 494 -14.32 18.93 22.80
CA LEU A 494 -14.49 17.47 22.80
C LEU A 494 -15.92 17.03 22.41
N SER A 495 -16.92 17.87 22.57
CA SER A 495 -18.30 17.52 22.22
C SER A 495 -18.63 17.72 20.74
N TYR A 496 -18.01 18.68 20.06
CA TYR A 496 -18.40 19.10 18.70
C TYR A 496 -17.33 18.89 17.62
N ASP A 497 -16.03 18.99 17.96
CA ASP A 497 -14.95 19.05 16.98
C ASP A 497 -14.04 17.82 17.11
N LYS A 498 -14.63 16.65 17.08
CA LYS A 498 -13.93 15.37 17.19
C LYS A 498 -14.33 14.40 16.11
N GLU A 499 -13.39 13.58 15.74
CA GLU A 499 -13.63 12.36 14.95
C GLU A 499 -13.27 11.12 15.78
N ILE A 500 -14.12 10.11 15.71
CA ILE A 500 -13.87 8.80 16.29
C ILE A 500 -13.93 7.80 15.14
N TYR A 501 -12.91 6.93 15.09
CA TYR A 501 -12.85 5.83 14.15
C TYR A 501 -12.54 4.53 14.87
N ILE A 502 -13.21 3.45 14.50
CA ILE A 502 -12.90 2.07 14.91
C ILE A 502 -12.99 1.19 13.67
N GLY A 503 -11.94 0.41 13.39
CA GLY A 503 -11.92 -0.44 12.20
C GLY A 503 -10.73 -1.39 12.14
N ILE A 504 -10.55 -1.99 10.96
CA ILE A 504 -9.44 -2.91 10.67
C ILE A 504 -8.53 -2.25 9.63
N GLY A 505 -7.22 -2.34 9.83
CA GLY A 505 -6.18 -1.78 8.99
C GLY A 505 -5.42 -0.64 9.65
N LEU A 506 -4.30 -0.26 9.06
CA LEU A 506 -3.53 0.93 9.43
C LEU A 506 -4.08 2.15 8.69
N GLN A 507 -3.73 3.34 9.13
CA GLN A 507 -4.14 4.58 8.46
C GLN A 507 -3.40 4.75 7.12
N TYR A 508 -2.12 4.39 7.06
CA TYR A 508 -1.24 4.62 5.91
C TYR A 508 -0.49 3.35 5.50
#